data_24009fd59f51a81cecb4004a3e3dbd0f
#
_entry.id   24009fd59f51a81cecb4004a3e3dbd0f
#
_cell.length_a   1.000
_cell.length_b   1.000
_cell.length_c   1.000
_cell.angle_alpha   90.00
_cell.angle_beta   90.00
_cell.angle_gamma   90.00
#
_symmetry.space_group_name_H-M   'P 1'
#
loop_
_entity.id
_entity.type
_entity.pdbx_description
1 polymer ?
#
loop_
_entity_poly.entity_id
_entity_poly.type
_entity_poly.pdbx_seq_one_letter_code
_entity_poly.pdbx_strand_id
1 'polypeptide(L)'
;WSGSMANVMEDTIKQLYNLLWFCKKVQIPFEVYAFTSNFPRSFSPEGHVNPKPLYEPKDELVSIDKYFSLMNLFTSKVRGRELEDQMFNIYRIVKSFRNYHANRVIPMGMGLSGTPLNETIVALHSILPRFQKQHKLEKVNCVILTDGEGSPLTYHKTVQRDWEDEPYMGNQYINEGCFLRNRKTGKTYQMTDNWYQFTPILLKDISDTLPNVNFIGIRVMDTRDVGRFLRMNDLDCNTEEYKEKMRYYKRTKSVAIEN
;
A
#
# COMPACT_ATOMS: atom_id res chain seq x y z
N TRP A 1 0.50 -3.78 6.09
CA TRP A 1 0.15 -4.83 7.02
C TRP A 1 0.83 -6.14 6.60
N SER A 2 2.17 -6.07 6.42
CA SER A 2 3.02 -7.15 5.91
C SER A 2 3.69 -7.94 7.02
N GLY A 3 4.13 -9.17 6.70
CA GLY A 3 4.83 -10.05 7.65
C GLY A 3 6.14 -9.48 8.17
N SER A 4 6.89 -8.76 7.34
CA SER A 4 8.16 -8.11 7.68
C SER A 4 7.99 -6.96 8.69
N MET A 5 6.82 -6.32 8.72
CA MET A 5 6.49 -5.27 9.69
C MET A 5 6.31 -5.76 11.14
N ALA A 6 6.18 -7.06 11.40
CA ALA A 6 5.82 -7.61 12.71
C ALA A 6 6.66 -7.03 13.87
N ASN A 7 7.95 -6.85 13.66
CA ASN A 7 8.88 -6.38 14.71
C ASN A 7 8.79 -4.87 14.98
N VAL A 8 8.35 -4.07 13.99
CA VAL A 8 8.29 -2.61 14.07
C VAL A 8 6.86 -2.09 14.19
N MET A 9 5.86 -2.96 14.00
CA MET A 9 4.45 -2.59 13.97
C MET A 9 3.98 -1.89 15.25
N GLU A 10 4.43 -2.36 16.42
CA GLU A 10 4.03 -1.75 17.69
C GLU A 10 4.47 -0.28 17.78
N ASP A 11 5.72 0.01 17.41
CA ASP A 11 6.24 1.37 17.46
C ASP A 11 5.62 2.26 16.37
N THR A 12 5.37 1.67 15.20
CA THR A 12 4.64 2.33 14.11
C THR A 12 3.24 2.75 14.54
N ILE A 13 2.49 1.87 15.18
CA ILE A 13 1.13 2.18 15.67
C ILE A 13 1.14 3.24 16.77
N LYS A 14 2.12 3.23 17.67
CA LYS A 14 2.27 4.28 18.68
C LYS A 14 2.49 5.67 18.05
N GLN A 15 3.35 5.75 17.03
CA GLN A 15 3.56 7.01 16.31
C GLN A 15 2.31 7.45 15.54
N LEU A 16 1.62 6.51 14.92
CA LEU A 16 0.34 6.78 14.27
C LEU A 16 -0.68 7.35 15.27
N TYR A 17 -0.76 6.81 16.48
CA TYR A 17 -1.69 7.31 17.51
C TYR A 17 -1.39 8.75 17.90
N ASN A 18 -0.12 9.11 18.04
CA ASN A 18 0.26 10.51 18.31
C ASN A 18 -0.24 11.43 17.18
N LEU A 19 -0.10 11.02 15.93
CA LEU A 19 -0.59 11.78 14.77
C LEU A 19 -2.12 11.88 14.76
N LEU A 20 -2.84 10.79 15.05
CA LEU A 20 -4.31 10.79 15.10
C LEU A 20 -4.84 11.71 16.20
N TRP A 21 -4.23 11.66 17.40
CA TRP A 21 -4.58 12.57 18.48
C TRP A 21 -4.32 14.02 18.12
N PHE A 22 -3.19 14.32 17.47
CA PHE A 22 -2.91 15.66 16.97
C PHE A 22 -4.00 16.10 15.98
N CYS A 23 -4.27 15.31 14.93
CA CYS A 23 -5.29 15.62 13.92
C CYS A 23 -6.65 15.86 14.57
N LYS A 24 -7.04 15.01 15.53
CA LYS A 24 -8.30 15.17 16.25
C LYS A 24 -8.35 16.46 17.05
N LYS A 25 -7.27 16.79 17.76
CA LYS A 25 -7.19 18.01 18.59
C LYS A 25 -7.31 19.29 17.77
N VAL A 26 -6.73 19.29 16.55
CA VAL A 26 -6.79 20.45 15.64
C VAL A 26 -7.91 20.34 14.60
N GLN A 27 -8.79 19.34 14.73
CA GLN A 27 -9.97 19.11 13.88
C GLN A 27 -9.62 18.87 12.39
N ILE A 28 -8.45 18.30 12.11
CA ILE A 28 -8.09 17.85 10.76
C ILE A 28 -8.76 16.49 10.49
N PRO A 29 -9.57 16.35 9.43
CA PRO A 29 -10.16 15.07 9.09
C PRO A 29 -9.09 14.09 8.61
N PHE A 30 -9.26 12.80 8.97
CA PHE A 30 -8.36 11.74 8.59
C PHE A 30 -9.10 10.42 8.36
N GLU A 31 -8.51 9.58 7.52
CA GLU A 31 -8.81 8.16 7.41
C GLU A 31 -7.48 7.38 7.35
N VAL A 32 -7.44 6.24 8.01
CA VAL A 32 -6.26 5.37 8.05
C VAL A 32 -6.63 4.01 7.52
N TYR A 33 -5.87 3.57 6.53
CA TYR A 33 -6.03 2.27 5.91
C TYR A 33 -4.80 1.38 6.12
N ALA A 34 -5.03 0.10 6.32
CA ALA A 34 -3.98 -0.91 6.21
C ALA A 34 -4.26 -1.80 4.99
N PHE A 35 -3.25 -2.00 4.17
CA PHE A 35 -3.32 -2.88 3.00
C PHE A 35 -2.65 -4.22 3.29
N THR A 36 -3.24 -5.29 2.79
CA THR A 36 -2.77 -6.67 2.94
C THR A 36 -3.31 -7.54 1.81
N SER A 37 -2.67 -8.67 1.56
CA SER A 37 -3.23 -9.74 0.72
C SER A 37 -3.77 -10.91 1.55
N ASN A 38 -4.20 -10.64 2.78
CA ASN A 38 -4.81 -11.62 3.67
C ASN A 38 -6.33 -11.48 3.66
N PHE A 39 -6.95 -11.95 2.59
CA PHE A 39 -8.41 -12.05 2.57
C PHE A 39 -8.87 -13.14 3.56
N PRO A 40 -9.94 -12.91 4.34
CA PRO A 40 -10.50 -13.95 5.21
C PRO A 40 -10.89 -15.17 4.37
N ARG A 41 -10.19 -16.27 4.54
CA ARG A 41 -10.65 -17.56 4.06
C ARG A 41 -11.79 -17.98 4.97
N SER A 42 -13.03 -17.83 4.53
CA SER A 42 -14.14 -18.49 5.22
C SER A 42 -13.97 -20.01 5.01
N PHE A 43 -13.60 -20.69 6.07
CA PHE A 43 -13.75 -22.14 6.11
C PHE A 43 -15.25 -22.42 6.27
N SER A 44 -15.94 -22.67 5.16
CA SER A 44 -17.24 -23.35 5.26
C SER A 44 -16.99 -24.85 5.43
N PRO A 45 -17.91 -25.59 6.03
CA PRO A 45 -17.87 -27.06 6.05
C PRO A 45 -17.79 -27.67 4.65
N GLU A 46 -18.13 -26.92 3.63
CA GLU A 46 -18.20 -27.34 2.21
C GLU A 46 -16.93 -27.03 1.41
N GLY A 47 -15.88 -26.44 2.03
CA GLY A 47 -14.60 -26.15 1.38
C GLY A 47 -14.21 -24.66 1.38
N HIS A 48 -13.13 -24.34 0.66
CA HIS A 48 -12.64 -22.97 0.53
C HIS A 48 -13.57 -22.12 -0.33
N VAL A 49 -14.19 -21.10 0.25
CA VAL A 49 -14.91 -20.08 -0.52
C VAL A 49 -13.90 -19.18 -1.20
N ASN A 50 -13.87 -19.20 -2.53
CA ASN A 50 -13.09 -18.22 -3.28
C ASN A 50 -13.68 -16.82 -3.04
N PRO A 51 -12.85 -15.80 -2.75
CA PRO A 51 -13.33 -14.44 -2.63
C PRO A 51 -14.00 -14.00 -3.94
N LYS A 52 -15.12 -13.28 -3.82
CA LYS A 52 -15.76 -12.69 -5.00
C LYS A 52 -14.78 -11.71 -5.65
N PRO A 53 -14.70 -11.68 -7.00
CA PRO A 53 -13.90 -10.70 -7.70
C PRO A 53 -14.29 -9.28 -7.27
N LEU A 54 -13.30 -8.42 -7.06
CA LEU A 54 -13.52 -7.01 -6.72
C LEU A 54 -14.10 -6.20 -7.89
N TYR A 55 -14.00 -6.72 -9.09
CA TYR A 55 -14.44 -6.12 -10.35
C TYR A 55 -14.59 -7.22 -11.41
N GLU A 56 -15.23 -6.89 -12.52
CA GLU A 56 -15.34 -7.77 -13.67
C GLU A 56 -14.03 -7.72 -14.50
N PRO A 57 -13.29 -8.83 -14.63
CA PRO A 57 -12.09 -8.88 -15.46
C PRO A 57 -12.42 -8.58 -16.93
N LYS A 58 -11.59 -7.75 -17.57
CA LYS A 58 -11.68 -7.41 -19.01
C LYS A 58 -10.27 -7.34 -19.55
N ASP A 59 -10.14 -7.64 -20.84
CA ASP A 59 -8.86 -7.53 -21.55
C ASP A 59 -8.21 -6.16 -21.31
N GLU A 60 -6.91 -6.19 -21.12
CA GLU A 60 -6.05 -5.01 -20.90
C GLU A 60 -6.30 -4.26 -19.57
N LEU A 61 -7.16 -4.75 -18.67
CA LEU A 61 -7.25 -4.19 -17.33
C LEU A 61 -6.15 -4.73 -16.43
N VAL A 62 -5.61 -3.85 -15.59
CA VAL A 62 -4.71 -4.25 -14.50
C VAL A 62 -5.42 -5.28 -13.62
N SER A 63 -4.77 -6.40 -13.38
CA SER A 63 -5.27 -7.45 -12.52
C SER A 63 -4.97 -7.13 -11.06
N ILE A 64 -6.02 -7.03 -10.26
CA ILE A 64 -5.92 -6.86 -8.81
C ILE A 64 -5.98 -8.23 -8.16
N ASP A 65 -5.05 -8.51 -7.25
CA ASP A 65 -5.03 -9.76 -6.49
C ASP A 65 -6.39 -9.99 -5.81
N LYS A 66 -6.97 -11.15 -6.01
CA LYS A 66 -8.24 -11.55 -5.36
C LYS A 66 -8.18 -11.55 -3.84
N TYR A 67 -7.00 -11.62 -3.26
CA TYR A 67 -6.76 -11.54 -1.81
C TYR A 67 -6.45 -10.12 -1.32
N PHE A 68 -6.40 -9.15 -2.22
CA PHE A 68 -6.23 -7.76 -1.85
C PHE A 68 -7.31 -7.30 -0.89
N SER A 69 -6.91 -6.68 0.20
CA SER A 69 -7.79 -6.08 1.18
C SER A 69 -7.23 -4.75 1.65
N LEU A 70 -8.09 -3.74 1.68
CA LEU A 70 -7.79 -2.42 2.20
C LEU A 70 -8.72 -2.16 3.39
N MET A 71 -8.18 -2.30 4.59
CA MET A 71 -8.91 -2.19 5.84
C MET A 71 -8.91 -0.74 6.33
N ASN A 72 -10.07 -0.12 6.51
CA ASN A 72 -10.16 1.16 7.21
C ASN A 72 -10.01 0.90 8.72
N LEU A 73 -8.86 1.28 9.28
CA LEU A 73 -8.56 1.07 10.71
C LEU A 73 -9.11 2.19 11.58
N PHE A 74 -9.01 3.45 11.11
CA PHE A 74 -9.41 4.63 11.86
C PHE A 74 -10.01 5.69 10.95
N THR A 75 -11.02 6.40 11.46
CA THR A 75 -11.63 7.52 10.78
C THR A 75 -11.96 8.63 11.76
N SER A 76 -11.80 9.88 11.32
CA SER A 76 -12.18 11.06 12.11
C SER A 76 -13.70 11.22 12.30
N LYS A 77 -14.51 10.42 11.62
CA LYS A 77 -15.99 10.47 11.68
C LYS A 77 -16.56 9.91 12.98
N VAL A 78 -15.80 9.05 13.67
CA VAL A 78 -16.26 8.41 14.89
C VAL A 78 -16.11 9.31 16.11
N ARG A 79 -16.93 9.07 17.14
CA ARG A 79 -16.84 9.79 18.41
C ARG A 79 -15.52 9.46 19.12
N GLY A 80 -15.10 10.35 20.05
CA GLY A 80 -13.81 10.19 20.75
C GLY A 80 -13.62 8.86 21.42
N ARG A 81 -14.63 8.40 22.15
CA ARG A 81 -14.60 7.11 22.85
C ARG A 81 -14.50 5.93 21.88
N GLU A 82 -15.23 5.98 20.78
CA GLU A 82 -15.18 4.94 19.77
C GLU A 82 -13.80 4.85 19.10
N LEU A 83 -13.17 6.00 18.82
CA LEU A 83 -11.80 6.03 18.31
C LEU A 83 -10.82 5.43 19.32
N GLU A 84 -10.96 5.72 20.60
CA GLU A 84 -10.14 5.13 21.67
C GLU A 84 -10.30 3.61 21.72
N ASP A 85 -11.52 3.10 21.62
CA ASP A 85 -11.81 1.67 21.59
C ASP A 85 -11.19 1.00 20.35
N GLN A 86 -11.29 1.63 19.17
CA GLN A 86 -10.63 1.17 17.94
C GLN A 86 -9.11 1.13 18.11
N MET A 87 -8.50 2.20 18.63
CA MET A 87 -7.05 2.28 18.88
C MET A 87 -6.60 1.19 19.86
N PHE A 88 -7.35 0.97 20.94
CA PHE A 88 -7.06 -0.07 21.91
C PHE A 88 -7.12 -1.49 21.28
N ASN A 89 -8.15 -1.78 20.48
CA ASN A 89 -8.29 -3.07 19.83
C ASN A 89 -7.18 -3.33 18.81
N ILE A 90 -6.84 -2.34 17.98
CA ILE A 90 -5.72 -2.46 17.03
C ILE A 90 -4.39 -2.66 17.77
N TYR A 91 -4.17 -1.95 18.87
CA TYR A 91 -2.96 -2.14 19.68
C TYR A 91 -2.85 -3.57 20.24
N ARG A 92 -3.96 -4.15 20.71
CA ARG A 92 -3.98 -5.55 21.17
C ARG A 92 -3.64 -6.53 20.06
N ILE A 93 -4.18 -6.32 18.86
CA ILE A 93 -3.88 -7.16 17.68
C ILE A 93 -2.39 -7.05 17.36
N VAL A 94 -1.85 -5.83 17.29
CA VAL A 94 -0.43 -5.60 16.99
C VAL A 94 0.50 -6.24 18.02
N LYS A 95 0.15 -6.17 19.30
CA LYS A 95 0.88 -6.87 20.38
C LYS A 95 0.92 -8.38 20.18
N SER A 96 -0.12 -8.96 19.61
CA SER A 96 -0.20 -10.41 19.39
C SER A 96 0.72 -10.90 18.28
N PHE A 97 1.15 -10.05 17.34
CA PHE A 97 2.06 -10.43 16.26
C PHE A 97 3.47 -10.83 16.75
N ARG A 98 3.90 -10.29 17.89
CA ARG A 98 5.18 -10.66 18.52
C ARG A 98 5.12 -11.95 19.34
N ASN A 99 3.91 -12.46 19.60
CA ASN A 99 3.72 -13.64 20.43
C ASN A 99 3.05 -14.75 19.62
N TYR A 100 3.86 -15.71 19.16
CA TYR A 100 3.40 -16.84 18.35
C TYR A 100 2.21 -17.62 18.98
N HIS A 101 2.15 -17.67 20.30
CA HIS A 101 1.06 -18.34 21.03
C HIS A 101 -0.22 -17.51 21.11
N ALA A 102 -0.17 -16.21 20.80
CA ALA A 102 -1.32 -15.32 20.84
C ALA A 102 -2.09 -15.21 19.50
N ASN A 103 -1.69 -15.95 18.47
CA ASN A 103 -2.33 -15.94 17.14
C ASN A 103 -3.84 -16.26 17.16
N ARG A 104 -4.35 -16.83 18.25
CA ARG A 104 -5.80 -17.11 18.44
C ARG A 104 -6.64 -15.83 18.64
N VAL A 105 -6.02 -14.69 18.87
CA VAL A 105 -6.67 -13.40 19.18
C VAL A 105 -6.77 -12.51 17.93
N ILE A 106 -6.11 -12.88 16.82
CA ILE A 106 -6.14 -12.08 15.59
C ILE A 106 -7.44 -12.36 14.84
N PRO A 107 -8.28 -11.35 14.60
CA PRO A 107 -9.49 -11.52 13.80
C PRO A 107 -9.15 -12.01 12.40
N MET A 108 -10.06 -12.78 11.82
CA MET A 108 -9.94 -13.27 10.44
C MET A 108 -9.77 -12.09 9.47
N GLY A 109 -8.80 -12.17 8.56
CA GLY A 109 -8.47 -11.12 7.60
C GLY A 109 -7.53 -10.02 8.12
N MET A 110 -7.22 -10.01 9.42
CA MET A 110 -6.28 -9.05 10.02
C MET A 110 -4.87 -9.63 10.25
N GLY A 111 -4.59 -10.83 9.77
CA GLY A 111 -3.25 -11.39 9.81
C GLY A 111 -2.28 -10.63 8.90
N LEU A 112 -0.99 -10.67 9.25
CA LEU A 112 0.06 -10.10 8.40
C LEU A 112 0.25 -10.98 7.16
N SER A 113 0.40 -10.37 5.99
CA SER A 113 0.59 -11.08 4.72
C SER A 113 1.46 -10.30 3.75
N GLY A 114 1.20 -10.38 2.45
CA GLY A 114 1.93 -9.69 1.40
C GLY A 114 1.75 -8.17 1.40
N THR A 115 2.47 -7.50 0.50
CA THR A 115 2.52 -6.04 0.38
C THR A 115 1.88 -5.58 -0.94
N PRO A 116 0.53 -5.56 -1.07
CA PRO A 116 -0.17 -5.12 -2.27
C PRO A 116 -0.21 -3.59 -2.37
N LEU A 117 0.98 -2.97 -2.40
CA LEU A 117 1.14 -1.51 -2.45
C LEU A 117 0.65 -0.95 -3.79
N ASN A 118 0.97 -1.63 -4.89
CA ASN A 118 0.58 -1.18 -6.22
C ASN A 118 -0.94 -1.18 -6.39
N GLU A 119 -1.62 -2.23 -5.93
CA GLU A 119 -3.08 -2.33 -5.89
C GLU A 119 -3.69 -1.23 -5.00
N THR A 120 -3.02 -0.91 -3.90
CA THR A 120 -3.43 0.19 -3.01
C THR A 120 -3.38 1.53 -3.74
N ILE A 121 -2.30 1.82 -4.49
CA ILE A 121 -2.19 3.07 -5.25
C ILE A 121 -3.30 3.16 -6.31
N VAL A 122 -3.61 2.06 -6.99
CA VAL A 122 -4.76 2.00 -7.91
C VAL A 122 -6.07 2.34 -7.18
N ALA A 123 -6.30 1.77 -5.98
CA ALA A 123 -7.51 2.06 -5.19
C ALA A 123 -7.59 3.53 -4.72
N LEU A 124 -6.46 4.19 -4.48
CA LEU A 124 -6.40 5.60 -4.08
C LEU A 124 -7.00 6.54 -5.12
N HIS A 125 -7.02 6.20 -6.41
CA HIS A 125 -7.72 6.96 -7.46
C HIS A 125 -9.22 7.14 -7.19
N SER A 126 -9.82 6.27 -6.40
CA SER A 126 -11.24 6.35 -5.99
C SER A 126 -11.40 6.91 -4.58
N ILE A 127 -10.49 6.57 -3.68
CA ILE A 127 -10.59 6.92 -2.25
C ILE A 127 -10.32 8.41 -2.04
N LEU A 128 -9.22 8.93 -2.60
CA LEU A 128 -8.80 10.31 -2.36
C LEU A 128 -9.83 11.36 -2.86
N PRO A 129 -10.39 11.27 -4.07
CA PRO A 129 -11.43 12.21 -4.50
C PRO A 129 -12.70 12.13 -3.64
N ARG A 130 -13.07 10.92 -3.18
CA ARG A 130 -14.21 10.75 -2.28
C ARG A 130 -13.95 11.41 -0.93
N PHE A 131 -12.77 11.22 -0.36
CA PHE A 131 -12.36 11.86 0.89
C PHE A 131 -12.35 13.39 0.77
N GLN A 132 -11.74 13.94 -0.30
CA GLN A 132 -11.75 15.38 -0.58
C GLN A 132 -13.16 15.94 -0.66
N LYS A 133 -14.02 15.31 -1.48
CA LYS A 133 -15.41 15.75 -1.65
C LYS A 133 -16.19 15.70 -0.34
N GLN A 134 -16.04 14.62 0.42
CA GLN A 134 -16.78 14.40 1.66
C GLN A 134 -16.42 15.43 2.74
N HIS A 135 -15.16 15.79 2.84
CA HIS A 135 -14.68 16.73 3.84
C HIS A 135 -14.49 18.16 3.30
N LYS A 136 -14.83 18.40 2.02
CA LYS A 136 -14.69 19.71 1.33
C LYS A 136 -13.26 20.26 1.43
N LEU A 137 -12.26 19.41 1.16
CA LEU A 137 -10.83 19.74 1.30
C LEU A 137 -10.28 20.23 -0.03
N GLU A 138 -9.51 21.31 0.00
CA GLU A 138 -8.75 21.80 -1.16
C GLU A 138 -7.45 20.99 -1.36
N LYS A 139 -6.78 20.60 -0.25
CA LYS A 139 -5.54 19.85 -0.26
C LYS A 139 -5.62 18.65 0.66
N VAL A 140 -4.96 17.56 0.27
CA VAL A 140 -4.83 16.33 1.08
C VAL A 140 -3.37 15.91 1.12
N ASN A 141 -2.91 15.48 2.29
CA ASN A 141 -1.65 14.75 2.43
C ASN A 141 -1.95 13.25 2.50
N CYS A 142 -1.44 12.49 1.55
CA CYS A 142 -1.51 11.03 1.53
C CYS A 142 -0.16 10.48 1.98
N VAL A 143 -0.12 9.91 3.18
CA VAL A 143 1.10 9.31 3.74
C VAL A 143 1.03 7.80 3.52
N ILE A 144 2.00 7.25 2.80
CA ILE A 144 2.14 5.82 2.54
C ILE A 144 3.33 5.30 3.34
N LEU A 145 3.07 4.41 4.29
CA LEU A 145 4.09 3.78 5.11
C LEU A 145 4.24 2.31 4.73
N THR A 146 5.45 1.88 4.37
CA THR A 146 5.76 0.51 3.96
C THR A 146 7.18 0.13 4.38
N ASP A 147 7.47 -1.16 4.48
CA ASP A 147 8.81 -1.70 4.71
C ASP A 147 9.42 -2.33 3.45
N GLY A 148 8.64 -2.44 2.38
CA GLY A 148 9.06 -3.08 1.13
C GLY A 148 8.46 -2.44 -0.12
N GLU A 149 8.86 -3.00 -1.25
CA GLU A 149 8.31 -2.68 -2.56
C GLU A 149 6.92 -3.30 -2.74
N GLY A 150 6.14 -2.72 -3.65
CA GLY A 150 4.88 -3.31 -4.10
C GLY A 150 5.11 -4.63 -4.85
N SER A 151 4.15 -5.53 -4.80
CA SER A 151 4.18 -6.77 -5.58
C SER A 151 4.10 -6.47 -7.08
N PRO A 152 4.68 -7.34 -7.95
CA PRO A 152 4.49 -7.21 -9.39
C PRO A 152 3.02 -7.19 -9.76
N LEU A 153 2.65 -6.33 -10.71
CA LEU A 153 1.30 -6.30 -11.28
C LEU A 153 1.24 -7.17 -12.54
N THR A 154 0.05 -7.65 -12.80
CA THR A 154 -0.32 -8.34 -14.03
C THR A 154 -1.50 -7.64 -14.69
N TYR A 155 -1.83 -8.02 -15.91
CA TYR A 155 -3.04 -7.54 -16.58
C TYR A 155 -3.84 -8.71 -17.13
N HIS A 156 -5.14 -8.52 -17.28
CA HIS A 156 -6.03 -9.53 -17.84
C HIS A 156 -5.90 -9.61 -19.35
N LYS A 157 -5.89 -10.83 -19.85
CA LYS A 157 -5.91 -11.12 -21.29
C LYS A 157 -6.69 -12.40 -21.56
N THR A 158 -7.57 -12.36 -22.52
CA THR A 158 -8.20 -13.57 -23.05
C THR A 158 -7.15 -14.41 -23.75
N VAL A 159 -6.96 -15.63 -23.30
CA VAL A 159 -5.97 -16.58 -23.80
C VAL A 159 -6.68 -17.87 -24.19
N GLN A 160 -6.32 -18.42 -25.33
CA GLN A 160 -6.68 -19.78 -25.74
C GLN A 160 -5.39 -20.53 -26.02
N ARG A 161 -5.20 -21.65 -25.37
CA ARG A 161 -4.06 -22.53 -25.61
C ARG A 161 -4.48 -23.65 -26.60
N ASP A 162 -3.53 -24.20 -27.34
CA ASP A 162 -3.79 -25.20 -28.37
C ASP A 162 -4.51 -26.46 -27.86
N TRP A 163 -4.48 -26.70 -26.54
CA TRP A 163 -5.13 -27.86 -25.91
C TRP A 163 -6.41 -27.51 -25.14
N GLU A 164 -6.90 -26.28 -25.27
CA GLU A 164 -8.12 -25.80 -24.58
C GLU A 164 -9.23 -25.57 -25.61
N ASP A 165 -10.41 -26.10 -25.29
CA ASP A 165 -11.57 -26.01 -26.19
C ASP A 165 -12.16 -24.59 -26.23
N GLU A 166 -12.03 -23.82 -25.10
CA GLU A 166 -12.59 -22.50 -25.01
C GLU A 166 -11.55 -21.49 -24.47
N PRO A 167 -11.60 -20.22 -24.93
CA PRO A 167 -10.76 -19.17 -24.40
C PRO A 167 -11.13 -18.85 -22.96
N TYR A 168 -10.15 -18.52 -22.12
CA TYR A 168 -10.34 -18.11 -20.74
C TYR A 168 -9.63 -16.80 -20.43
N MET A 169 -10.10 -16.10 -19.39
CA MET A 169 -9.46 -14.89 -18.90
C MET A 169 -8.25 -15.26 -18.05
N GLY A 170 -7.05 -15.07 -18.60
CA GLY A 170 -5.77 -15.29 -17.93
C GLY A 170 -5.15 -13.99 -17.43
N ASN A 171 -4.04 -14.11 -16.67
CA ASN A 171 -3.20 -13.00 -16.26
C ASN A 171 -1.87 -13.06 -17.00
N GLN A 172 -1.45 -11.92 -17.55
CA GLN A 172 -0.18 -11.74 -18.24
C GLN A 172 0.74 -10.81 -17.45
N TYR A 173 2.05 -11.05 -17.50
CA TYR A 173 3.03 -10.17 -16.90
C TYR A 173 3.17 -8.88 -17.71
N ILE A 174 3.32 -7.77 -16.98
CA ILE A 174 3.65 -6.48 -17.56
C ILE A 174 5.13 -6.47 -17.95
N ASN A 175 5.44 -5.97 -19.14
CA ASN A 175 6.79 -5.88 -19.69
C ASN A 175 7.00 -4.56 -20.45
N GLU A 176 8.15 -4.37 -21.06
CA GLU A 176 8.52 -3.16 -21.83
C GLU A 176 7.60 -2.86 -23.02
N GLY A 177 6.90 -3.86 -23.54
CA GLY A 177 5.89 -3.68 -24.60
C GLY A 177 4.55 -3.14 -24.09
N CYS A 178 4.37 -3.04 -22.79
CA CYS A 178 3.13 -2.58 -22.16
C CYS A 178 3.14 -1.08 -21.87
N PHE A 179 1.95 -0.48 -21.89
CA PHE A 179 1.71 0.91 -21.52
C PHE A 179 0.57 0.98 -20.51
N LEU A 180 0.81 1.66 -19.41
CA LEU A 180 -0.26 2.05 -18.49
C LEU A 180 -0.98 3.28 -19.06
N ARG A 181 -2.28 3.17 -19.33
CA ARG A 181 -3.10 4.28 -19.79
C ARG A 181 -4.14 4.65 -18.75
N ASN A 182 -4.09 5.90 -18.29
CA ASN A 182 -5.12 6.44 -17.44
C ASN A 182 -6.33 6.86 -18.30
N ARG A 183 -7.46 6.17 -18.12
CA ARG A 183 -8.67 6.41 -18.93
C ARG A 183 -9.34 7.75 -18.65
N LYS A 184 -9.11 8.37 -17.48
CA LYS A 184 -9.69 9.67 -17.10
C LYS A 184 -8.91 10.82 -17.72
N THR A 185 -7.58 10.76 -17.70
CA THR A 185 -6.70 11.83 -18.18
C THR A 185 -6.23 11.62 -19.61
N GLY A 186 -6.33 10.38 -20.13
CA GLY A 186 -5.76 9.98 -21.41
C GLY A 186 -4.24 9.84 -21.42
N LYS A 187 -3.55 10.17 -20.33
CA LYS A 187 -2.08 10.03 -20.20
C LYS A 187 -1.65 8.57 -20.29
N THR A 188 -0.49 8.36 -20.87
CA THR A 188 0.11 7.05 -21.08
C THR A 188 1.52 7.03 -20.52
N TYR A 189 1.88 5.96 -19.83
CA TYR A 189 3.18 5.75 -19.19
C TYR A 189 3.77 4.45 -19.70
N GLN A 190 5.03 4.50 -20.15
CA GLN A 190 5.77 3.28 -20.55
C GLN A 190 5.99 2.41 -19.31
N MET A 191 5.66 1.13 -19.42
CA MET A 191 6.01 0.13 -18.41
C MET A 191 7.40 -0.46 -18.70
N THR A 192 7.95 -1.20 -17.76
CA THR A 192 9.28 -1.82 -17.86
C THR A 192 9.21 -3.29 -17.43
N ASP A 193 10.24 -4.07 -17.74
CA ASP A 193 10.39 -5.43 -17.20
C ASP A 193 10.80 -5.41 -15.72
N ASN A 194 11.32 -4.28 -15.24
CA ASN A 194 11.72 -4.11 -13.86
C ASN A 194 10.50 -3.74 -12.98
N TRP A 195 9.93 -4.72 -12.32
CA TRP A 195 8.75 -4.55 -11.47
C TRP A 195 8.95 -3.55 -10.31
N TYR A 196 10.18 -3.27 -9.88
CA TYR A 196 10.45 -2.22 -8.90
C TYR A 196 10.06 -0.81 -9.38
N GLN A 197 9.98 -0.62 -10.71
CA GLN A 197 9.56 0.65 -11.31
C GLN A 197 8.04 0.81 -11.39
N PHE A 198 7.25 -0.22 -11.07
CA PHE A 198 5.79 -0.11 -11.16
C PHE A 198 5.24 0.90 -10.15
N THR A 199 5.71 0.86 -8.91
CA THR A 199 5.29 1.80 -7.87
C THR A 199 5.56 3.27 -8.25
N PRO A 200 6.78 3.67 -8.68
CA PRO A 200 7.04 5.02 -9.18
C PRO A 200 6.13 5.43 -10.35
N ILE A 201 5.90 4.55 -11.32
CA ILE A 201 5.02 4.83 -12.46
C ILE A 201 3.58 5.08 -12.01
N LEU A 202 3.04 4.25 -11.12
CA LEU A 202 1.70 4.43 -10.56
C LEU A 202 1.59 5.70 -9.71
N LEU A 203 2.60 6.02 -8.92
CA LEU A 203 2.65 7.27 -8.14
C LEU A 203 2.67 8.50 -9.06
N LYS A 204 3.39 8.43 -10.17
CA LYS A 204 3.38 9.49 -11.18
C LYS A 204 2.00 9.65 -11.81
N ASP A 205 1.34 8.56 -12.19
CA ASP A 205 -0.01 8.60 -12.74
C ASP A 205 -1.01 9.23 -11.77
N ILE A 206 -1.01 8.81 -10.50
CA ILE A 206 -1.95 9.34 -9.51
C ILE A 206 -1.63 10.80 -9.16
N SER A 207 -0.36 11.20 -9.09
CA SER A 207 0.05 12.59 -8.86
C SER A 207 -0.38 13.50 -10.02
N ASP A 208 -0.23 13.04 -11.25
CA ASP A 208 -0.69 13.73 -12.46
C ASP A 208 -2.22 13.86 -12.51
N THR A 209 -2.92 12.90 -11.90
CA THR A 209 -4.40 12.87 -11.88
C THR A 209 -4.98 13.72 -10.75
N LEU A 210 -4.27 13.81 -9.62
CA LEU A 210 -4.72 14.48 -8.39
C LEU A 210 -3.69 15.52 -7.91
N PRO A 211 -3.55 16.66 -8.61
CA PRO A 211 -2.52 17.65 -8.32
C PRO A 211 -2.67 18.33 -6.95
N ASN A 212 -3.85 18.24 -6.34
CA ASN A 212 -4.12 18.78 -5.00
C ASN A 212 -3.84 17.79 -3.86
N VAL A 213 -3.29 16.61 -4.19
CA VAL A 213 -2.85 15.61 -3.21
C VAL A 213 -1.33 15.59 -3.14
N ASN A 214 -0.81 15.78 -1.94
CA ASN A 214 0.61 15.62 -1.67
C ASN A 214 0.88 14.19 -1.20
N PHE A 215 1.74 13.46 -1.92
CA PHE A 215 2.13 12.10 -1.57
C PHE A 215 3.44 12.09 -0.80
N ILE A 216 3.45 11.43 0.35
CA ILE A 216 4.61 11.28 1.23
C ILE A 216 4.85 9.78 1.44
N GLY A 217 5.94 9.26 0.88
CA GLY A 217 6.39 7.88 1.12
C GLY A 217 7.27 7.80 2.37
N ILE A 218 6.94 6.91 3.29
CA ILE A 218 7.79 6.58 4.44
C ILE A 218 8.16 5.10 4.34
N ARG A 219 9.45 4.84 4.12
CA ARG A 219 9.96 3.48 4.11
C ARG A 219 10.66 3.15 5.44
N VAL A 220 10.15 2.16 6.13
CA VAL A 220 10.78 1.59 7.33
C VAL A 220 11.74 0.49 6.90
N MET A 221 13.00 0.55 7.31
CA MET A 221 14.00 -0.42 6.92
C MET A 221 15.07 -0.66 8.00
N ASP A 222 15.76 -1.78 7.91
CA ASP A 222 16.93 -2.05 8.75
C ASP A 222 18.07 -1.09 8.37
N THR A 223 18.87 -0.72 9.36
CA THR A 223 20.07 0.13 9.17
C THR A 223 21.01 -0.38 8.07
N ARG A 224 21.09 -1.72 7.90
CA ARG A 224 21.92 -2.37 6.89
C ARG A 224 21.47 -2.09 5.45
N ASP A 225 20.18 -1.84 5.24
CA ASP A 225 19.60 -1.70 3.92
C ASP A 225 19.60 -0.25 3.43
N VAL A 226 19.85 0.72 4.30
CA VAL A 226 19.81 2.16 3.96
C VAL A 226 20.78 2.51 2.83
N GLY A 227 22.00 2.01 2.87
CA GLY A 227 22.98 2.27 1.81
C GLY A 227 22.57 1.66 0.46
N ARG A 228 21.94 0.48 0.46
CA ARG A 228 21.36 -0.12 -0.74
C ARG A 228 20.20 0.71 -1.27
N PHE A 229 19.31 1.14 -0.39
CA PHE A 229 18.16 1.96 -0.75
C PHE A 229 18.56 3.28 -1.38
N LEU A 230 19.56 3.98 -0.84
CA LEU A 230 20.08 5.21 -1.43
C LEU A 230 20.61 4.98 -2.85
N ARG A 231 21.36 3.90 -3.08
CA ARG A 231 21.86 3.56 -4.42
C ARG A 231 20.75 3.21 -5.41
N MET A 232 19.68 2.57 -4.95
CA MET A 232 18.51 2.25 -5.79
C MET A 232 17.72 3.51 -6.22
N ASN A 233 17.94 4.63 -5.54
CA ASN A 233 17.40 5.95 -5.89
C ASN A 233 18.46 6.84 -6.55
N ASP A 234 19.32 6.25 -7.37
CA ASP A 234 20.33 6.90 -8.22
C ASP A 234 21.41 7.71 -7.47
N LEU A 235 21.57 7.48 -6.17
CA LEU A 235 22.63 8.10 -5.37
C LEU A 235 23.91 7.26 -5.43
N ASP A 236 24.86 7.66 -6.26
CA ASP A 236 26.17 7.01 -6.32
C ASP A 236 26.93 7.17 -4.99
N CYS A 237 27.41 6.04 -4.44
CA CYS A 237 28.13 6.00 -3.16
C CYS A 237 29.42 6.83 -3.13
N ASN A 238 29.96 7.21 -4.28
CA ASN A 238 31.15 8.05 -4.39
C ASN A 238 30.84 9.56 -4.30
N THR A 239 29.58 9.96 -4.43
CA THR A 239 29.18 11.40 -4.42
C THR A 239 29.19 11.98 -3.00
N GLU A 240 29.41 13.28 -2.89
CA GLU A 240 29.31 13.98 -1.61
C GLU A 240 27.86 13.99 -1.09
N GLU A 241 26.87 14.03 -1.97
CA GLU A 241 25.46 13.95 -1.59
C GLU A 241 25.14 12.65 -0.85
N TYR A 242 25.58 11.50 -1.38
CA TYR A 242 25.43 10.22 -0.69
C TYR A 242 26.09 10.21 0.69
N LYS A 243 27.32 10.72 0.77
CA LYS A 243 28.07 10.78 2.04
C LYS A 243 27.37 11.69 3.05
N GLU A 244 26.83 12.81 2.62
CA GLU A 244 26.07 13.74 3.47
C GLU A 244 24.77 13.09 3.99
N LYS A 245 23.97 12.49 3.10
CA LYS A 245 22.76 11.75 3.48
C LYS A 245 23.08 10.63 4.45
N MET A 246 24.15 9.89 4.27
CA MET A 246 24.58 8.84 5.21
C MET A 246 25.07 9.39 6.55
N ARG A 247 25.77 10.54 6.59
CA ARG A 247 26.13 11.23 7.85
C ARG A 247 24.88 11.68 8.60
N TYR A 248 23.93 12.27 7.88
CA TYR A 248 22.64 12.70 8.43
C TYR A 248 21.87 11.50 9.02
N TYR A 249 21.77 10.42 8.25
CA TYR A 249 21.10 9.18 8.69
C TYR A 249 21.75 8.60 9.97
N LYS A 250 23.09 8.53 10.02
CA LYS A 250 23.78 8.02 11.23
C LYS A 250 23.39 8.79 12.49
N ARG A 251 23.14 10.10 12.37
CA ARG A 251 22.78 10.99 13.47
C ARG A 251 21.28 10.92 13.83
N THR A 252 20.41 10.93 12.84
CA THR A 252 18.97 11.12 13.01
C THR A 252 18.16 9.83 12.87
N LYS A 253 18.75 8.77 12.32
CA LYS A 253 18.10 7.51 11.93
C LYS A 253 17.00 7.68 10.88
N SER A 254 17.04 8.79 10.15
CA SER A 254 16.14 9.08 9.04
C SER A 254 16.90 9.78 7.92
N VAL A 255 16.42 9.66 6.70
CA VAL A 255 16.95 10.38 5.53
C VAL A 255 15.81 10.69 4.58
N ALA A 256 15.77 11.89 4.03
CA ALA A 256 14.82 12.28 2.99
C ALA A 256 15.47 12.12 1.60
N ILE A 257 14.68 11.62 0.64
CA ILE A 257 14.98 11.62 -0.79
C ILE A 257 13.90 12.45 -1.43
N GLU A 258 14.29 13.44 -2.18
CA GLU A 258 13.40 14.27 -3.00
C GLU A 258 13.39 13.67 -4.41
N ASN A 259 12.21 13.38 -4.92
CA ASN A 259 11.98 12.87 -6.28
C ASN A 259 11.28 13.92 -7.13
#